data_eca7228c21bcc7e9c8d70a066faab1bb
#
_entry.id   eca7228c21bcc7e9c8d70a066faab1bb
#
_cell.length_a   1.000
_cell.length_b   1.000
_cell.length_c   1.000
_cell.angle_alpha   90.00
_cell.angle_beta   90.00
_cell.angle_gamma   90.00
#
_symmetry.space_group_name_H-M   'P 1'
#
loop_
_entity.id
_entity.type
_entity.pdbx_description
1 polymer ?
#
loop_
_entity_poly.entity_id
_entity_poly.type
_entity_poly.pdbx_seq_one_letter_code
_entity_poly.pdbx_strand_id
1 'polypeptide(L)' 'DVDNRDLLLLIQLAVEKMPGQRQRIFRMSREEGIANDEIARRLGISTRTVENQISRALSELRKLVTLILFFF' A
#
# COMPACT_ATOMS: atom_id res chain seq x y z
N ASP A 1 -11.32 -17.68 13.10
CA ASP A 1 -10.03 -17.76 12.38
C ASP A 1 -10.03 -16.91 11.14
N VAL A 2 -8.91 -16.27 10.89
CA VAL A 2 -8.72 -15.44 9.70
C VAL A 2 -8.04 -16.30 8.63
N ASP A 3 -8.70 -16.49 7.50
CA ASP A 3 -8.06 -17.19 6.39
C ASP A 3 -7.46 -16.19 5.38
N ASN A 4 -6.82 -16.70 4.33
CA ASN A 4 -6.15 -15.85 3.34
C ASN A 4 -7.11 -14.92 2.62
N ARG A 5 -8.34 -15.34 2.39
CA ARG A 5 -9.32 -14.49 1.70
C ARG A 5 -9.76 -13.33 2.58
N ASP A 6 -9.99 -13.58 3.87
CA ASP A 6 -10.36 -12.54 4.81
C ASP A 6 -9.23 -11.52 4.96
N LEU A 7 -7.99 -12.00 5.05
CA LEU A 7 -6.83 -11.13 5.16
C LEU A 7 -6.67 -10.27 3.91
N LEU A 8 -6.80 -10.86 2.73
CA LEU A 8 -6.70 -10.12 1.47
C LEU A 8 -7.79 -9.06 1.36
N LEU A 9 -9.01 -9.38 1.77
CA LEU A 9 -10.10 -8.41 1.76
C LEU A 9 -9.81 -7.23 2.69
N LEU A 10 -9.31 -7.50 3.88
CA LEU A 10 -8.96 -6.44 4.82
C LEU A 10 -7.84 -5.55 4.29
N ILE A 11 -6.85 -6.13 3.63
CA ILE A 11 -5.78 -5.37 3.01
C ILE A 11 -6.34 -4.49 1.89
N GLN A 12 -7.23 -5.02 1.06
CA GLN A 12 -7.86 -4.24 -0.01
C GLN A 12 -8.65 -3.06 0.55
N LEU A 13 -9.40 -3.29 1.62
CA LEU A 13 -10.16 -2.22 2.28
C LEU A 13 -9.23 -1.15 2.84
N ALA A 14 -8.10 -1.57 3.43
CA ALA A 14 -7.12 -0.62 3.95
C ALA A 14 -6.51 0.22 2.83
N VAL A 15 -6.21 -0.38 1.70
CA VAL A 15 -5.69 0.34 0.53
C VAL A 15 -6.70 1.36 0.04
N GLU A 16 -7.98 0.99 -0.02
CA GLU A 16 -9.03 1.89 -0.46
C GLU A 16 -9.19 3.12 0.45
N LYS A 17 -8.80 2.99 1.72
CA LYS A 17 -8.87 4.09 2.67
C LYS A 17 -7.63 4.97 2.71
N MET A 18 -6.60 4.62 1.97
CA MET A 18 -5.40 5.44 1.90
C MET A 18 -5.68 6.77 1.21
N PRO A 19 -4.94 7.86 1.57
CA PRO A 19 -5.01 9.12 0.81
C PRO A 19 -4.79 8.86 -0.67
N GLY A 20 -5.47 9.62 -1.52
CA GLY A 20 -5.52 9.36 -2.96
C GLY A 20 -4.15 9.14 -3.60
N GLN A 21 -3.18 10.01 -3.32
CA GLN A 21 -1.84 9.88 -3.90
C GLN A 21 -1.14 8.59 -3.42
N ARG A 22 -1.22 8.28 -2.13
CA ARG A 22 -0.60 7.07 -1.58
C ARG A 22 -1.22 5.83 -2.18
N GLN A 23 -2.54 5.79 -2.27
CA GLN A 23 -3.27 4.68 -2.86
C GLN A 23 -2.83 4.47 -4.31
N ARG A 24 -2.78 5.55 -5.10
CA ARG A 24 -2.40 5.48 -6.51
C ARG A 24 -0.97 4.96 -6.68
N ILE A 25 -0.04 5.50 -5.90
CA ILE A 25 1.37 5.07 -5.94
C ILE A 25 1.48 3.60 -5.54
N PHE A 26 0.80 3.21 -4.46
CA PHE A 26 0.85 1.84 -3.97
C PHE A 26 0.33 0.86 -5.03
N ARG A 27 -0.79 1.19 -5.68
CA ARG A 27 -1.34 0.33 -6.73
C ARG A 27 -0.44 0.25 -7.95
N MET A 28 0.14 1.37 -8.37
CA MET A 28 1.09 1.36 -9.49
C MET A 28 2.29 0.47 -9.19
N SER A 29 2.77 0.50 -7.96
CA SER A 29 3.91 -0.30 -7.54
C SER A 29 3.57 -1.78 -7.42
N ARG A 30 2.48 -2.12 -6.74
CA ARG A 30 2.19 -3.51 -6.35
C ARG A 30 1.30 -4.25 -7.34
N GLU A 31 0.32 -3.57 -7.91
CA GLU A 31 -0.60 -4.22 -8.85
C GLU A 31 -0.10 -4.17 -10.28
N GLU A 32 0.53 -3.05 -10.68
CA GLU A 32 1.00 -2.86 -12.05
C GLU A 32 2.50 -3.13 -12.20
N GLY A 33 3.23 -3.29 -11.10
CA GLY A 33 4.66 -3.60 -11.15
C GLY A 33 5.53 -2.50 -11.72
N ILE A 34 5.11 -1.24 -11.59
CA ILE A 34 5.86 -0.11 -12.15
C ILE A 34 6.98 0.27 -11.20
N ALA A 35 8.18 0.50 -11.75
CA ALA A 35 9.34 0.92 -10.95
C ALA A 35 9.13 2.33 -10.38
N ASN A 36 9.76 2.61 -9.22
CA ASN A 36 9.58 3.86 -8.51
C ASN A 36 9.94 5.10 -9.35
N ASP A 37 11.01 5.05 -10.13
CA ASP A 37 11.40 6.17 -10.96
C ASP A 37 10.38 6.43 -12.07
N GLU A 38 9.77 5.39 -12.60
CA GLU A 38 8.74 5.55 -13.62
C GLU A 38 7.45 6.10 -13.01
N ILE A 39 7.08 5.65 -11.80
CA ILE A 39 5.94 6.21 -11.07
C ILE A 39 6.15 7.71 -10.86
N ALA A 40 7.35 8.07 -10.39
CA ALA A 40 7.71 9.46 -10.15
C ALA A 40 7.56 10.30 -11.41
N ARG A 41 8.05 9.79 -12.53
CA ARG A 41 7.97 10.47 -13.82
C ARG A 41 6.52 10.68 -14.24
N ARG A 42 5.70 9.63 -14.15
CA ARG A 42 4.29 9.70 -14.56
C ARG A 42 3.47 10.66 -13.71
N LEU A 43 3.79 10.74 -12.42
CA LEU A 43 3.03 11.59 -11.50
C LEU A 43 3.63 12.98 -11.32
N GLY A 44 4.80 13.24 -11.91
CA GLY A 44 5.46 14.53 -11.79
C GLY A 44 5.96 14.83 -10.38
N ILE A 45 6.43 13.81 -9.67
CA ILE A 45 6.96 13.93 -8.31
C ILE A 45 8.34 13.30 -8.24
N SER A 46 9.04 13.48 -7.13
CA SER A 46 10.36 12.88 -6.96
C SER A 46 10.27 11.39 -6.63
N THR A 47 11.32 10.65 -6.99
CA THR A 47 11.43 9.23 -6.62
C THR A 47 11.39 9.08 -5.11
N ARG A 48 12.00 10.02 -4.38
CA ARG A 48 11.99 9.98 -2.92
C ARG A 48 10.56 10.09 -2.35
N THR A 49 9.74 10.94 -2.96
CA THR A 49 8.34 11.04 -2.56
C THR A 49 7.62 9.71 -2.79
N VAL A 50 7.88 9.05 -3.93
CA VAL A 50 7.31 7.73 -4.21
C VAL A 50 7.73 6.72 -3.14
N GLU A 51 9.04 6.67 -2.84
CA GLU A 51 9.57 5.77 -1.82
C GLU A 51 8.93 6.02 -0.46
N ASN A 52 8.79 7.29 -0.07
CA ASN A 52 8.18 7.65 1.20
C ASN A 52 6.71 7.22 1.28
N GLN A 53 5.96 7.41 0.20
CA GLN A 53 4.55 7.02 0.18
C GLN A 53 4.40 5.50 0.25
N ILE A 54 5.23 4.76 -0.46
CA ILE A 54 5.21 3.29 -0.40
C ILE A 54 5.57 2.81 1.01
N SER A 55 6.60 3.42 1.61
CA SER A 55 7.01 3.07 2.96
C SER A 55 5.88 3.30 3.98
N ARG A 56 5.16 4.42 3.86
CA ARG A 56 4.01 4.69 4.73
C ARG A 56 2.87 3.70 4.50
N ALA A 57 2.60 3.37 3.25
CA ALA A 57 1.56 2.40 2.92
C ALA A 57 1.88 1.04 3.54
N LEU A 58 3.12 0.58 3.38
CA LEU A 58 3.54 -0.71 3.95
C LEU A 58 3.49 -0.68 5.47
N SER A 59 3.84 0.44 6.10
CA SER A 59 3.76 0.58 7.55
C SER A 59 2.31 0.47 8.03
N GLU A 60 1.38 1.11 7.34
CA GLU A 60 -0.05 1.03 7.66
C GLU A 60 -0.57 -0.40 7.55
N LEU A 61 -0.18 -1.10 6.47
CA LEU A 61 -0.60 -2.48 6.26
C LEU A 61 0.01 -3.41 7.30
N ARG A 62 1.26 -3.19 7.69
CA ARG A 62 1.89 -4.00 8.74
C ARG A 62 1.19 -3.84 10.07
N LYS A 63 0.79 -2.62 10.42
CA LYS A 63 0.04 -2.38 11.65
C LYS A 63 -1.29 -3.12 11.64
N LEU A 64 -1.98 -3.09 10.51
CA LEU A 64 -3.25 -3.78 10.36
C LEU A 64 -3.08 -5.28 10.54
N VAL A 65 -2.10 -5.87 9.87
CA VAL A 65 -1.83 -7.31 9.96
C VAL A 65 -1.45 -7.70 11.39
N THR A 66 -0.63 -6.88 12.04
CA THR A 66 -0.23 -7.13 13.43
C THR A 66 -1.43 -7.13 14.36
N LEU A 67 -2.34 -6.16 14.20
CA LEU A 67 -3.56 -6.11 15.00
C LEU A 67 -4.43 -7.34 14.78
N ILE A 68 -4.59 -7.77 13.53
CA ILE A 68 -5.37 -8.95 13.21
C ILE A 68 -4.77 -10.19 13.85
N LEU A 69 -3.45 -10.39 13.73
CA LEU A 69 -2.79 -11.54 14.30
C LEU A 69 -2.80 -11.51 15.82
N PHE A 70 -2.77 -10.32 16.42
CA PHE A 70 -2.77 -10.18 17.87
C PHE A 70 -4.15 -10.50 18.46
N PHE A 71 -5.24 -10.12 17.78
CA PHE A 71 -6.59 -10.28 18.31
C PHE A 71 -7.32 -11.52 17.79
N PHE A 72 -6.76 -12.20 16.81
CA PHE A 72 -7.32 -13.42 16.26
C PHE A 72 -6.29 -14.56 16.29
#